data_82c58f1c2f2d6fcbc336edceba404ad5
#
_entry.id   82c58f1c2f2d6fcbc336edceba404ad5
#
_cell.length_a   1.000
_cell.length_b   1.000
_cell.length_c   1.000
_cell.angle_alpha   90.00
_cell.angle_beta   90.00
_cell.angle_gamma   90.00
#
_symmetry.space_group_name_H-M   'P 1'
#
loop_
_entity.id
_entity.type
_entity.pdbx_description
1 polymer ?
#
loop_
_entity_poly.entity_id
_entity_poly.type
_entity_poly.pdbx_seq_one_letter_code
_entity_poly.pdbx_strand_id
1 'polypeptide(L)'
;MRQVLSLIVFSSLLLANEANLDTIKPIKEFAPPPVITPNIAQSAFVENQFDRTQRSEYPFVTNLLDNSADMFHISAGMYGKSFYNSSLFKYRGANFYTILNANFTKANSYKDGSGKKWNYGYNRQGQSAILGFVPNDLSELRLTFLRDNIDKDKQPEHAMDAFKTTRKVGKLNIRLGEEDLSNTLNFEFILKKVERKADNFHLRDATPNVKVDLKRNIFETNLKYDADFASFHNQIGAGFEKDKHGGKRYIKQGNNWVFNGYRFADVRNDKFMLFDTLAYKFNEANEASLALKYEEQRSKLNGIDTKFFAPNPAISTTRGLLRQIYGKDVSDKIKKDAFSASLKYKFTPNDKDSYFAKLESLSRLPSNMERFNALYGADDKGWIANPNLEPERHNRAVLGFKFGSQFYKEHLNSLQNKDAFSFGGHFIADSVKNLIIFDRRHSKAPMPLNKNAVISRNVDATLYSLNLNSEYSFARQFGLKSSLYYNYGQNKTDGRPLYQIRPFEANFAFDYKDYASFGSYNLGTALRLVSKQTRGDFSKQNGLGIDKKEAAKGFGLLDLYGGVEFKNKVGIRFGVANLFDKDYAEFISGDHVAALDPVVVHAPGRTFFISFHSSF
;
A
#
# COMPACT_ATOMS: atom_id res chain seq x y z
N MET A 1 -0.63 16.17 4.80
CA MET A 1 -1.00 15.40 6.01
C MET A 1 -1.02 13.91 5.70
N ARG A 2 -1.84 13.46 4.78
CA ARG A 2 -1.90 12.05 4.39
C ARG A 2 -0.60 11.54 3.75
N GLN A 3 0.16 12.34 3.05
CA GLN A 3 1.50 11.93 2.60
C GLN A 3 2.52 11.82 3.75
N VAL A 4 2.39 12.58 4.82
CA VAL A 4 3.21 12.40 6.03
C VAL A 4 2.64 11.27 6.89
N LEU A 5 1.33 11.14 7.03
CA LEU A 5 0.67 10.00 7.69
C LEU A 5 0.70 8.73 6.83
N SER A 6 0.58 8.79 5.50
CA SER A 6 0.79 7.62 4.64
C SER A 6 2.28 7.25 4.53
N LEU A 7 3.20 8.17 4.72
CA LEU A 7 4.61 7.88 4.93
C LEU A 7 4.87 7.25 6.32
N ILE A 8 4.08 7.61 7.31
CA ILE A 8 4.09 7.03 8.66
C ILE A 8 3.48 5.61 8.65
N VAL A 9 2.36 5.43 7.97
CA VAL A 9 1.71 4.13 7.77
C VAL A 9 2.51 3.26 6.77
N PHE A 10 3.23 3.85 5.82
CA PHE A 10 4.11 3.11 4.90
C PHE A 10 5.30 2.45 5.59
N SER A 11 5.82 2.99 6.68
CA SER A 11 6.91 2.33 7.42
C SER A 11 6.43 1.10 8.18
N SER A 12 5.19 1.07 8.65
CA SER A 12 4.58 -0.08 9.32
C SER A 12 3.95 -1.09 8.34
N LEU A 13 3.36 -0.63 7.24
CA LEU A 13 2.85 -1.47 6.14
C LEU A 13 3.95 -2.23 5.39
N LEU A 14 5.19 -1.78 5.45
CA LEU A 14 6.34 -2.48 4.85
C LEU A 14 6.73 -3.78 5.57
N LEU A 15 6.19 -4.05 6.73
CA LEU A 15 6.29 -5.37 7.36
C LEU A 15 5.27 -6.36 6.81
N ALA A 16 4.15 -5.91 6.28
CA ALA A 16 3.10 -6.74 5.69
C ALA A 16 3.03 -6.66 4.16
N ASN A 17 3.42 -5.55 3.57
CA ASN A 17 3.33 -5.29 2.14
C ASN A 17 4.66 -4.86 1.52
N GLU A 18 5.60 -5.79 1.41
CA GLU A 18 6.85 -5.57 0.67
C GLU A 18 6.67 -5.48 -0.86
N ALA A 19 5.47 -5.42 -1.37
CA ALA A 19 5.19 -5.59 -2.78
C ALA A 19 4.92 -4.31 -3.59
N ASN A 20 4.83 -3.13 -3.01
CA ASN A 20 4.57 -1.91 -3.78
C ASN A 20 5.75 -0.94 -3.83
N LEU A 21 6.87 -1.40 -4.38
CA LEU A 21 7.93 -0.50 -4.88
C LEU A 21 7.65 0.04 -6.30
N ASP A 22 6.62 -0.50 -6.97
CA ASP A 22 6.35 -0.18 -8.38
C ASP A 22 5.50 1.07 -8.61
N THR A 23 4.88 1.62 -7.59
CA THR A 23 4.16 2.90 -7.69
C THR A 23 5.01 4.07 -7.21
N ILE A 24 6.22 4.22 -7.75
CA ILE A 24 6.75 5.56 -7.88
C ILE A 24 6.11 6.12 -9.15
N LYS A 25 4.84 6.53 -9.03
CA LYS A 25 4.35 7.57 -9.95
C LYS A 25 5.33 8.72 -9.79
N PRO A 26 5.93 9.23 -10.88
CA PRO A 26 6.60 10.52 -10.79
C PRO A 26 5.61 11.41 -10.06
N ILE A 27 6.10 12.23 -9.13
CA ILE A 27 5.27 13.17 -8.39
C ILE A 27 4.70 14.12 -9.45
N LYS A 28 3.65 13.67 -10.14
CA LYS A 28 2.76 14.54 -10.87
C LYS A 28 1.91 15.13 -9.77
N GLU A 29 2.20 16.38 -9.52
CA GLU A 29 1.45 17.24 -8.63
C GLU A 29 1.67 16.94 -7.13
N PHE A 30 2.28 17.86 -6.46
CA PHE A 30 1.83 18.14 -5.11
C PHE A 30 0.33 18.40 -5.24
N ALA A 31 -0.42 17.33 -5.01
CA ALA A 31 -1.84 17.48 -4.81
C ALA A 31 -2.02 18.62 -3.79
N PRO A 32 -2.99 19.48 -3.96
CA PRO A 32 -3.39 20.42 -2.94
C PRO A 32 -3.38 19.70 -1.59
N PRO A 33 -3.14 20.40 -0.47
CA PRO A 33 -3.19 19.78 0.85
C PRO A 33 -4.38 18.87 0.83
N PRO A 34 -4.29 17.67 1.33
CA PRO A 34 -5.15 16.54 0.95
C PRO A 34 -6.59 16.93 1.17
N VAL A 35 -7.08 17.66 0.22
CA VAL A 35 -8.48 17.82 -0.01
C VAL A 35 -8.90 16.43 -0.34
N ILE A 36 -9.23 15.71 0.71
CA ILE A 36 -10.09 14.55 0.64
C ILE A 36 -9.94 13.76 -0.67
N THR A 37 -8.76 13.59 -1.18
CA THR A 37 -8.51 12.32 -1.82
C THR A 37 -8.32 11.37 -0.67
N PRO A 38 -9.17 10.41 -0.50
CA PRO A 38 -8.93 9.33 0.39
C PRO A 38 -7.79 8.48 -0.18
N ASN A 39 -6.55 8.97 -0.07
CA ASN A 39 -5.47 8.09 0.26
C ASN A 39 -5.65 7.81 1.74
N ILE A 40 -6.68 7.26 1.96
CA ILE A 40 -7.10 6.38 2.94
C ILE A 40 -5.86 5.65 3.38
N ALA A 41 -5.47 5.89 4.61
CA ALA A 41 -4.91 4.81 5.37
C ALA A 41 -5.84 3.66 5.05
N GLN A 42 -5.47 2.89 4.05
CA GLN A 42 -6.29 1.86 3.47
C GLN A 42 -6.84 1.11 4.64
N SER A 43 -8.11 0.91 4.65
CA SER A 43 -8.70 0.00 5.58
C SER A 43 -7.90 -1.25 5.39
N ALA A 44 -6.96 -1.46 6.31
CA ALA A 44 -5.78 -2.22 5.99
C ALA A 44 -6.15 -3.63 5.59
N PHE A 45 -7.31 -4.11 5.99
CA PHE A 45 -7.70 -5.48 5.71
C PHE A 45 -8.62 -5.62 4.49
N VAL A 46 -9.73 -4.90 4.40
CA VAL A 46 -10.68 -5.08 3.28
C VAL A 46 -10.14 -4.49 1.99
N GLU A 47 -9.61 -3.28 2.01
CA GLU A 47 -8.99 -2.68 0.81
C GLU A 47 -7.73 -3.42 0.40
N ASN A 48 -6.90 -3.87 1.35
CA ASN A 48 -5.77 -4.74 1.04
C ASN A 48 -6.22 -6.09 0.48
N GLN A 49 -7.36 -6.64 0.89
CA GLN A 49 -7.89 -7.85 0.28
C GLN A 49 -8.32 -7.60 -1.17
N PHE A 50 -8.95 -6.46 -1.45
CA PHE A 50 -9.30 -6.09 -2.82
C PHE A 50 -8.06 -5.76 -3.64
N ASP A 51 -7.11 -4.99 -3.12
CA ASP A 51 -5.84 -4.68 -3.79
C ASP A 51 -4.96 -5.90 -4.01
N ARG A 52 -4.92 -6.83 -3.06
CA ARG A 52 -4.13 -8.07 -3.19
C ARG A 52 -4.47 -8.86 -4.44
N THR A 53 -5.71 -8.80 -4.87
CA THR A 53 -6.17 -9.49 -6.08
C THR A 53 -6.00 -8.66 -7.35
N GLN A 54 -5.99 -7.32 -7.24
CA GLN A 54 -5.78 -6.42 -8.38
C GLN A 54 -4.30 -6.29 -8.80
N ARG A 55 -3.35 -6.74 -8.00
CA ARG A 55 -1.91 -6.76 -8.33
C ARG A 55 -1.54 -7.63 -9.53
N SER A 56 -2.51 -8.19 -10.20
CA SER A 56 -2.28 -8.95 -11.42
C SER A 56 -2.08 -8.08 -12.66
N GLU A 57 -2.50 -6.84 -12.63
CA GLU A 57 -2.20 -5.91 -13.71
C GLU A 57 -0.76 -5.42 -13.51
N TYR A 58 0.14 -5.89 -14.37
CA TYR A 58 1.47 -5.33 -14.44
C TYR A 58 1.35 -3.90 -14.91
N PRO A 59 1.73 -2.91 -14.12
CA PRO A 59 1.83 -1.56 -14.61
C PRO A 59 3.08 -1.49 -15.50
N PHE A 60 2.98 -1.98 -16.71
CA PHE A 60 3.93 -1.56 -17.71
C PHE A 60 3.75 -0.06 -17.88
N VAL A 61 4.79 0.69 -17.59
CA VAL A 61 4.80 2.10 -17.90
C VAL A 61 4.87 2.20 -19.42
N THR A 62 3.71 2.24 -20.03
CA THR A 62 3.57 2.26 -21.50
C THR A 62 3.72 3.66 -22.07
N ASN A 63 3.61 4.69 -21.24
CA ASN A 63 3.69 6.04 -21.77
C ASN A 63 5.13 6.49 -21.77
N LEU A 64 5.62 6.79 -22.97
CA LEU A 64 6.71 7.74 -23.13
C LEU A 64 6.39 8.96 -22.27
N LEU A 65 7.40 9.53 -21.67
CA LEU A 65 7.23 10.79 -21.00
C LEU A 65 6.55 11.76 -21.96
N ASP A 66 5.53 12.46 -21.46
CA ASP A 66 4.96 13.59 -22.16
C ASP A 66 6.07 14.39 -22.83
N ASN A 67 5.82 14.93 -24.00
CA ASN A 67 6.66 15.90 -24.67
C ASN A 67 6.82 17.20 -23.86
N SER A 68 6.70 17.11 -22.53
CA SER A 68 6.85 18.23 -21.63
C SER A 68 8.28 18.74 -21.66
N ALA A 69 8.41 20.06 -21.79
CA ALA A 69 9.65 20.80 -21.76
C ALA A 69 10.55 20.41 -20.58
N ASP A 70 11.82 20.71 -20.71
CA ASP A 70 12.76 20.65 -19.59
C ASP A 70 12.17 21.32 -18.35
N MET A 71 12.32 20.70 -17.23
CA MET A 71 11.71 21.17 -16.00
C MET A 71 12.62 20.94 -14.81
N PHE A 72 12.81 21.97 -14.03
CA PHE A 72 13.32 21.85 -12.67
C PHE A 72 12.21 22.24 -11.69
N HIS A 73 11.88 21.33 -10.78
CA HIS A 73 10.87 21.56 -9.75
C HIS A 73 11.48 21.33 -8.38
N ILE A 74 11.25 22.28 -7.48
CA ILE A 74 11.66 22.20 -6.09
C ILE A 74 10.46 22.44 -5.18
N SER A 75 10.39 21.70 -4.09
CA SER A 75 9.41 21.91 -3.04
C SER A 75 9.99 21.67 -1.68
N ALA A 76 9.53 22.44 -0.70
CA ALA A 76 9.88 22.27 0.69
C ALA A 76 8.70 22.67 1.57
N GLY A 77 8.57 22.05 2.75
CA GLY A 77 7.50 22.40 3.65
C GLY A 77 7.69 21.84 5.05
N MET A 78 6.85 22.36 5.93
CA MET A 78 6.73 21.92 7.30
C MET A 78 5.30 21.47 7.58
N TYR A 79 5.15 20.42 8.37
CA TYR A 79 3.90 19.96 8.95
C TYR A 79 4.14 19.75 10.45
N GLY A 80 3.62 20.67 11.26
CA GLY A 80 3.98 20.73 12.67
C GLY A 80 5.50 20.84 12.85
N LYS A 81 6.10 19.85 13.50
CA LYS A 81 7.54 19.78 13.74
C LYS A 81 8.30 18.97 12.69
N SER A 82 7.61 18.46 11.69
CA SER A 82 8.21 17.65 10.63
C SER A 82 8.54 18.52 9.42
N PHE A 83 9.63 18.20 8.73
CA PHE A 83 10.12 18.90 7.56
C PHE A 83 10.27 17.94 6.39
N TYR A 84 9.99 18.42 5.19
CA TYR A 84 10.26 17.69 3.94
C TYR A 84 10.78 18.64 2.87
N ASN A 85 11.56 18.10 1.95
CA ASN A 85 11.89 18.74 0.68
C ASN A 85 11.93 17.69 -0.45
N SER A 86 11.76 18.16 -1.67
CA SER A 86 11.90 17.36 -2.88
C SER A 86 12.39 18.22 -4.03
N SER A 87 13.23 17.64 -4.88
CA SER A 87 13.66 18.24 -6.14
C SER A 87 13.46 17.24 -7.27
N LEU A 88 12.99 17.72 -8.40
CA LEU A 88 12.80 16.96 -9.62
C LEU A 88 13.44 17.74 -10.77
N PHE A 89 14.29 17.06 -11.53
CA PHE A 89 14.88 17.55 -12.76
C PHE A 89 14.45 16.64 -13.89
N LYS A 90 13.94 17.21 -14.98
CA LYS A 90 13.64 16.54 -16.23
C LYS A 90 14.38 17.23 -17.35
N TYR A 91 14.96 16.43 -18.20
CA TYR A 91 15.55 16.88 -19.45
C TYR A 91 15.17 15.94 -20.59
N ARG A 92 14.82 16.48 -21.75
CA ARG A 92 14.53 15.72 -22.95
C ARG A 92 15.31 16.27 -24.15
N GLY A 93 16.21 15.45 -24.67
CA GLY A 93 16.82 15.65 -25.98
C GLY A 93 16.02 14.98 -27.10
N ALA A 94 16.57 14.94 -28.30
CA ALA A 94 15.91 14.33 -29.49
C ALA A 94 15.59 12.84 -29.23
N ASN A 95 16.60 12.08 -28.84
CA ASN A 95 16.48 10.62 -28.70
C ASN A 95 16.70 10.11 -27.27
N PHE A 96 16.86 10.98 -26.30
CA PHE A 96 17.05 10.57 -24.90
C PHE A 96 16.39 11.54 -23.93
N TYR A 97 16.10 11.03 -22.75
CA TYR A 97 15.61 11.83 -21.66
C TYR A 97 16.21 11.36 -20.33
N THR A 98 16.21 12.25 -19.37
CA THR A 98 16.58 11.91 -18.00
C THR A 98 15.61 12.55 -17.01
N ILE A 99 15.30 11.80 -15.93
CA ILE A 99 14.56 12.30 -14.79
C ILE A 99 15.37 11.98 -13.55
N LEU A 100 15.71 13.01 -12.80
CA LEU A 100 16.38 12.89 -11.51
C LEU A 100 15.44 13.38 -10.42
N ASN A 101 15.30 12.60 -9.36
CA ASN A 101 14.54 13.00 -8.19
C ASN A 101 15.35 12.76 -6.93
N ALA A 102 15.30 13.72 -6.02
CA ALA A 102 15.83 13.60 -4.67
C ALA A 102 14.80 14.14 -3.67
N ASN A 103 14.61 13.42 -2.56
CA ASN A 103 13.73 13.87 -1.50
C ASN A 103 14.34 13.58 -0.12
N PHE A 104 13.96 14.41 0.83
CA PHE A 104 14.32 14.25 2.23
C PHE A 104 13.09 14.54 3.09
N THR A 105 12.87 13.71 4.10
CA THR A 105 11.82 13.92 5.11
C THR A 105 12.40 13.65 6.49
N LYS A 106 12.16 14.57 7.41
CA LYS A 106 12.43 14.39 8.84
C LYS A 106 11.11 14.49 9.58
N ALA A 107 10.58 13.36 10.00
CA ALA A 107 9.40 13.29 10.85
C ALA A 107 9.84 13.31 12.31
N ASN A 108 9.17 14.11 13.14
CA ASN A 108 9.47 14.26 14.55
C ASN A 108 8.26 13.84 15.40
N SER A 109 8.54 13.60 16.68
CA SER A 109 7.52 13.37 17.71
C SER A 109 6.48 14.49 17.73
N TYR A 110 5.23 14.14 17.97
CA TYR A 110 4.10 15.08 18.02
C TYR A 110 3.32 14.92 19.34
N LYS A 111 2.40 15.84 19.58
CA LYS A 111 1.38 15.73 20.63
C LYS A 111 0.04 15.44 19.98
N ASP A 112 -0.76 14.57 20.60
CA ASP A 112 -2.16 14.37 20.26
C ASP A 112 -3.05 15.49 20.80
N GLY A 113 -4.37 15.41 20.55
CA GLY A 113 -5.33 16.40 21.02
C GLY A 113 -5.52 16.44 22.54
N SER A 114 -5.05 15.44 23.28
CA SER A 114 -4.99 15.43 24.74
C SER A 114 -3.71 16.08 25.29
N GLY A 115 -2.76 16.44 24.43
CA GLY A 115 -1.46 16.97 24.79
C GLY A 115 -0.40 15.90 25.09
N LYS A 116 -0.73 14.62 25.01
CA LYS A 116 0.21 13.51 25.21
C LYS A 116 1.21 13.46 24.07
N LYS A 117 2.50 13.36 24.42
CA LYS A 117 3.59 13.25 23.44
C LYS A 117 3.75 11.80 22.98
N TRP A 118 3.77 11.62 21.67
CA TRP A 118 4.09 10.35 21.03
C TRP A 118 5.52 10.37 20.49
N ASN A 119 6.34 9.40 20.91
CA ASN A 119 7.73 9.28 20.48
C ASN A 119 7.80 8.59 19.12
N TYR A 120 7.31 9.29 18.12
CA TYR A 120 7.27 8.88 16.73
C TYR A 120 8.32 9.63 15.92
N GLY A 121 8.81 9.08 14.82
CA GLY A 121 9.67 9.85 13.93
C GLY A 121 10.65 9.00 13.14
N TYR A 122 11.13 9.56 12.04
CA TYR A 122 12.14 8.97 11.17
C TYR A 122 12.84 10.03 10.33
N ASN A 123 14.01 9.67 9.79
CA ASN A 123 14.67 10.40 8.71
C ASN A 123 14.62 9.53 7.46
N ARG A 124 14.12 10.09 6.35
CA ARG A 124 14.07 9.39 5.06
C ARG A 124 14.78 10.20 3.99
N GLN A 125 15.57 9.52 3.17
CA GLN A 125 16.26 10.07 2.01
C GLN A 125 15.99 9.15 0.82
N GLY A 126 15.30 9.68 -0.19
CA GLY A 126 15.01 9.01 -1.44
C GLY A 126 15.75 9.66 -2.60
N GLN A 127 16.27 8.85 -3.51
CA GLN A 127 16.92 9.27 -4.75
C GLN A 127 16.49 8.33 -5.86
N SER A 128 16.15 8.88 -7.03
CA SER A 128 15.91 8.09 -8.22
C SER A 128 16.45 8.76 -9.46
N ALA A 129 16.87 7.93 -10.41
CA ALA A 129 17.28 8.35 -11.74
C ALA A 129 16.59 7.47 -12.78
N ILE A 130 16.02 8.09 -13.80
CA ILE A 130 15.49 7.42 -14.98
C ILE A 130 16.27 7.96 -16.17
N LEU A 131 16.80 7.05 -16.97
CA LEU A 131 17.49 7.34 -18.23
C LEU A 131 16.74 6.60 -19.34
N GLY A 132 16.23 7.32 -20.31
CA GLY A 132 15.50 6.77 -21.44
C GLY A 132 16.20 7.07 -22.74
N PHE A 133 16.28 6.07 -23.60
CA PHE A 133 16.71 6.21 -24.99
C PHE A 133 15.53 5.85 -25.89
N VAL A 134 15.15 6.77 -26.77
CA VAL A 134 13.99 6.72 -27.65
C VAL A 134 14.50 6.92 -29.08
N PRO A 135 14.98 5.86 -29.76
CA PRO A 135 15.54 5.97 -31.09
C PRO A 135 14.52 6.43 -32.13
N ASN A 136 13.25 6.13 -31.87
CA ASN A 136 12.07 6.54 -32.64
C ASN A 136 10.84 6.53 -31.73
N ASP A 137 9.70 6.99 -32.23
CA ASP A 137 8.45 7.07 -31.43
C ASP A 137 7.88 5.71 -31.03
N LEU A 138 8.37 4.62 -31.62
CA LEU A 138 7.87 3.26 -31.44
C LEU A 138 8.68 2.45 -30.43
N SER A 139 9.91 2.87 -30.14
CA SER A 139 10.85 2.08 -29.35
C SER A 139 11.42 2.88 -28.18
N GLU A 140 11.59 2.23 -27.06
CA GLU A 140 12.17 2.83 -25.87
C GLU A 140 13.02 1.83 -25.09
N LEU A 141 14.21 2.26 -24.68
CA LEU A 141 15.05 1.62 -23.67
C LEU A 141 15.08 2.53 -22.45
N ARG A 142 14.60 2.02 -21.28
CA ARG A 142 14.54 2.79 -20.05
C ARG A 142 15.31 2.08 -18.93
N LEU A 143 16.23 2.79 -18.32
CA LEU A 143 16.92 2.38 -17.09
C LEU A 143 16.38 3.20 -15.92
N THR A 144 16.01 2.53 -14.85
CA THR A 144 15.56 3.17 -13.60
C THR A 144 16.41 2.69 -12.43
N PHE A 145 16.92 3.63 -11.65
CA PHE A 145 17.63 3.38 -10.41
C PHE A 145 16.92 4.10 -9.27
N LEU A 146 16.78 3.40 -8.16
CA LEU A 146 16.20 3.97 -6.95
C LEU A 146 17.01 3.54 -5.73
N ARG A 147 17.21 4.48 -4.83
CA ARG A 147 17.71 4.23 -3.48
C ARG A 147 16.85 5.00 -2.47
N ASP A 148 16.40 4.29 -1.43
CA ASP A 148 15.62 4.85 -0.34
C ASP A 148 16.22 4.37 0.99
N ASN A 149 16.59 5.32 1.85
CA ASN A 149 17.12 5.04 3.18
C ASN A 149 16.16 5.63 4.22
N ILE A 150 15.84 4.84 5.23
CA ILE A 150 15.07 5.28 6.39
C ILE A 150 15.91 4.99 7.62
N ASP A 151 16.21 6.03 8.39
CA ASP A 151 16.98 5.94 9.61
C ASP A 151 16.15 6.41 10.80
N LYS A 152 16.43 5.86 11.99
CA LYS A 152 15.78 6.23 13.24
C LYS A 152 14.25 6.12 13.22
N ASP A 153 13.73 5.08 12.56
CA ASP A 153 12.31 4.80 12.42
C ASP A 153 11.73 4.29 13.76
N LYS A 154 11.19 5.20 14.54
CA LYS A 154 10.59 4.94 15.85
C LYS A 154 9.13 4.55 15.69
N GLN A 155 8.78 3.42 16.26
CA GLN A 155 7.46 2.82 16.14
C GLN A 155 6.91 2.48 17.53
N PRO A 156 6.22 3.42 18.21
CA PRO A 156 5.75 3.24 19.59
C PRO A 156 4.78 2.06 19.75
N GLU A 157 4.10 1.69 18.67
CA GLU A 157 3.20 0.54 18.61
C GLU A 157 3.90 -0.82 18.55
N HIS A 158 5.19 -0.86 18.20
CA HIS A 158 5.97 -2.10 18.08
C HIS A 158 6.93 -2.32 19.25
N ALA A 159 7.32 -3.57 19.45
CA ALA A 159 8.32 -3.93 20.46
C ALA A 159 9.75 -3.53 20.08
N MET A 160 10.00 -3.17 18.82
CA MET A 160 11.30 -2.79 18.29
C MET A 160 11.16 -1.59 17.36
N ASP A 161 12.23 -0.80 17.28
CA ASP A 161 12.40 0.26 16.29
C ASP A 161 13.30 -0.20 15.15
N ALA A 162 13.09 0.33 13.94
CA ALA A 162 14.00 0.11 12.85
C ALA A 162 15.03 1.26 12.79
N PHE A 163 16.22 1.03 13.30
CA PHE A 163 17.23 2.08 13.29
C PHE A 163 17.82 2.32 11.91
N LYS A 164 17.69 1.34 10.98
CA LYS A 164 18.12 1.49 9.58
C LYS A 164 17.34 0.58 8.64
N THR A 165 16.81 1.16 7.58
CA THR A 165 16.24 0.43 6.43
C THR A 165 16.80 1.01 5.15
N THR A 166 17.32 0.17 4.25
CA THR A 166 17.82 0.55 2.92
C THR A 166 17.12 -0.27 1.86
N ARG A 167 16.62 0.40 0.81
CA ARG A 167 16.03 -0.21 -0.37
C ARG A 167 16.79 0.25 -1.60
N LYS A 168 17.02 -0.67 -2.54
CA LYS A 168 17.64 -0.39 -3.82
C LYS A 168 16.85 -1.12 -4.90
N VAL A 169 16.55 -0.43 -5.99
CA VAL A 169 15.89 -0.99 -7.17
C VAL A 169 16.71 -0.60 -8.40
N GLY A 170 16.97 -1.56 -9.26
CA GLY A 170 17.43 -1.36 -10.63
C GLY A 170 16.42 -1.98 -11.56
N LYS A 171 15.99 -1.26 -12.61
CA LYS A 171 14.99 -1.72 -13.56
C LYS A 171 15.42 -1.37 -14.97
N LEU A 172 15.28 -2.33 -15.87
CA LEU A 172 15.42 -2.17 -17.31
C LEU A 172 14.06 -2.44 -17.94
N ASN A 173 13.57 -1.51 -18.76
CA ASN A 173 12.40 -1.70 -19.60
C ASN A 173 12.82 -1.52 -21.05
N ILE A 174 12.35 -2.42 -21.93
CA ILE A 174 12.49 -2.33 -23.38
C ILE A 174 11.08 -2.39 -23.96
N ARG A 175 10.71 -1.42 -24.77
CA ARG A 175 9.48 -1.41 -25.54
C ARG A 175 9.84 -1.34 -27.01
N LEU A 176 9.24 -2.23 -27.80
CA LEU A 176 9.30 -2.26 -29.25
C LEU A 176 7.86 -2.24 -29.76
N GLY A 177 7.55 -1.32 -30.65
CA GLY A 177 6.21 -1.15 -31.22
C GLY A 177 6.25 -1.03 -32.73
N GLU A 178 5.11 -1.20 -33.36
CA GLU A 178 4.87 -0.94 -34.77
C GLU A 178 4.38 0.50 -34.99
N GLU A 179 4.27 0.92 -36.26
CA GLU A 179 4.04 2.32 -36.64
C GLU A 179 2.85 3.00 -35.97
N ASP A 180 1.77 2.28 -35.73
CA ASP A 180 0.56 2.79 -35.10
C ASP A 180 0.45 2.43 -33.59
N LEU A 181 1.48 1.79 -33.02
CA LEU A 181 1.48 1.22 -31.67
C LEU A 181 0.39 0.17 -31.42
N SER A 182 -0.25 -0.33 -32.50
CA SER A 182 -1.25 -1.41 -32.41
C SER A 182 -0.65 -2.69 -31.87
N ASN A 183 0.66 -2.91 -32.15
CA ASN A 183 1.41 -4.05 -31.68
C ASN A 183 2.64 -3.58 -30.90
N THR A 184 2.73 -3.95 -29.62
CA THR A 184 3.88 -3.63 -28.78
C THR A 184 4.40 -4.81 -28.00
N LEU A 185 5.72 -5.00 -28.04
CA LEU A 185 6.43 -5.94 -27.20
C LEU A 185 7.13 -5.19 -26.06
N ASN A 186 6.80 -5.57 -24.83
CA ASN A 186 7.40 -4.98 -23.64
C ASN A 186 8.17 -6.05 -22.86
N PHE A 187 9.44 -5.76 -22.61
CA PHE A 187 10.30 -6.57 -21.74
C PHE A 187 10.70 -5.78 -20.51
N GLU A 188 10.61 -6.40 -19.35
CA GLU A 188 10.99 -5.80 -18.08
C GLU A 188 11.89 -6.73 -17.28
N PHE A 189 12.94 -6.15 -16.71
CA PHE A 189 13.89 -6.81 -15.83
C PHE A 189 14.10 -5.97 -14.57
N ILE A 190 13.95 -6.57 -13.39
CA ILE A 190 13.98 -5.85 -12.11
C ILE A 190 14.87 -6.57 -11.10
N LEU A 191 15.72 -5.79 -10.43
CA LEU A 191 16.50 -6.20 -9.27
C LEU A 191 16.09 -5.35 -8.06
N LYS A 192 15.61 -5.98 -6.99
CA LYS A 192 15.26 -5.30 -5.74
C LYS A 192 16.07 -5.86 -4.60
N LYS A 193 16.59 -4.98 -3.74
CA LYS A 193 17.28 -5.35 -2.49
C LYS A 193 16.76 -4.52 -1.34
N VAL A 194 16.32 -5.20 -0.28
CA VAL A 194 15.89 -4.57 0.97
C VAL A 194 16.72 -5.13 2.12
N GLU A 195 17.26 -4.22 2.93
CA GLU A 195 17.98 -4.57 4.18
C GLU A 195 17.36 -3.74 5.30
N ARG A 196 16.94 -4.38 6.38
CA ARG A 196 16.37 -3.73 7.56
C ARG A 196 17.04 -4.26 8.81
N LYS A 197 17.45 -3.33 9.67
CA LYS A 197 17.99 -3.61 11.00
C LYS A 197 17.08 -3.00 12.04
N ALA A 198 16.54 -3.82 12.92
CA ALA A 198 15.64 -3.41 13.98
C ALA A 198 16.09 -3.99 15.32
N ASP A 199 15.86 -3.24 16.39
CA ASP A 199 16.14 -3.68 17.74
C ASP A 199 15.31 -2.91 18.77
N ASN A 200 15.48 -3.28 20.03
CA ASN A 200 14.77 -2.67 21.14
C ASN A 200 15.68 -1.85 22.08
N PHE A 201 16.87 -1.44 21.62
CA PHE A 201 17.85 -0.76 22.50
C PHE A 201 18.58 0.44 21.88
N HIS A 202 18.60 0.65 20.54
CA HIS A 202 19.22 1.83 19.95
C HIS A 202 18.38 3.11 20.06
N LEU A 203 17.06 2.99 19.91
CA LEU A 203 16.12 4.12 19.92
C LEU A 203 15.14 4.07 21.09
N ARG A 204 15.23 3.04 21.91
CA ARG A 204 14.52 2.81 23.17
C ARG A 204 15.43 2.05 24.12
N ASP A 205 15.03 1.93 25.36
CA ASP A 205 15.74 1.17 26.37
C ASP A 205 14.82 0.02 26.85
N ALA A 206 15.08 -1.19 26.40
CA ALA A 206 14.31 -2.37 26.76
C ALA A 206 15.22 -3.60 26.95
N THR A 207 14.92 -4.39 27.95
CA THR A 207 15.66 -5.63 28.31
C THR A 207 14.75 -6.85 28.24
N PRO A 208 15.25 -8.01 27.82
CA PRO A 208 16.60 -8.25 27.29
C PRO A 208 16.80 -7.57 25.92
N ASN A 209 18.05 -7.22 25.59
CA ASN A 209 18.35 -6.64 24.29
C ASN A 209 18.16 -7.68 23.18
N VAL A 210 17.37 -7.34 22.19
CA VAL A 210 17.07 -8.18 21.02
C VAL A 210 17.28 -7.38 19.75
N LYS A 211 17.87 -8.01 18.72
CA LYS A 211 18.02 -7.43 17.38
C LYS A 211 17.58 -8.40 16.30
N VAL A 212 17.10 -7.84 15.18
CA VAL A 212 16.69 -8.58 13.98
C VAL A 212 17.34 -7.96 12.75
N ASP A 213 18.02 -8.79 11.97
CA ASP A 213 18.59 -8.43 10.67
C ASP A 213 17.76 -9.09 9.58
N LEU A 214 17.07 -8.29 8.76
CA LEU A 214 16.25 -8.73 7.64
C LEU A 214 16.94 -8.39 6.32
N LYS A 215 16.90 -9.34 5.38
CA LYS A 215 17.39 -9.15 4.02
C LYS A 215 16.49 -9.83 3.02
N ARG A 216 16.11 -9.11 1.98
CA ARG A 216 15.36 -9.64 0.86
C ARG A 216 16.00 -9.21 -0.46
N ASN A 217 16.17 -10.15 -1.37
CA ASN A 217 16.63 -9.89 -2.72
C ASN A 217 15.61 -10.50 -3.69
N ILE A 218 15.12 -9.69 -4.62
CA ILE A 218 14.14 -10.09 -5.61
C ILE A 218 14.73 -9.84 -6.99
N PHE A 219 14.57 -10.81 -7.85
CA PHE A 219 14.80 -10.77 -9.28
C PHE A 219 13.49 -11.04 -9.98
N GLU A 220 13.09 -10.17 -10.90
CA GLU A 220 11.88 -10.34 -11.70
C GLU A 220 12.20 -10.13 -13.17
N THR A 221 11.53 -10.87 -14.04
CA THR A 221 11.52 -10.62 -15.48
C THR A 221 10.11 -10.85 -16.01
N ASN A 222 9.66 -9.96 -16.87
CA ASN A 222 8.33 -9.98 -17.45
C ASN A 222 8.42 -9.74 -18.94
N LEU A 223 7.64 -10.45 -19.72
CA LEU A 223 7.44 -10.25 -21.15
C LEU A 223 5.95 -10.07 -21.39
N LYS A 224 5.58 -9.04 -22.13
CA LYS A 224 4.20 -8.72 -22.47
C LYS A 224 4.14 -8.32 -23.95
N TYR A 225 3.15 -8.86 -24.64
CA TYR A 225 2.79 -8.48 -25.99
C TYR A 225 1.36 -7.95 -25.99
N ASP A 226 1.20 -6.74 -26.50
CA ASP A 226 -0.08 -6.08 -26.73
C ASP A 226 -0.33 -6.08 -28.24
N ALA A 227 -1.53 -6.47 -28.70
CA ALA A 227 -1.92 -6.50 -30.09
C ALA A 227 -3.35 -5.98 -30.28
N ASP A 228 -3.51 -5.08 -31.24
CA ASP A 228 -4.80 -4.60 -31.75
C ASP A 228 -5.09 -5.23 -33.11
N PHE A 229 -6.23 -5.87 -33.27
CA PHE A 229 -6.67 -6.42 -34.54
C PHE A 229 -8.19 -6.30 -34.69
N ALA A 230 -8.60 -5.50 -35.67
CA ALA A 230 -10.01 -5.13 -35.89
C ALA A 230 -10.66 -4.58 -34.60
N SER A 231 -11.70 -5.25 -34.08
CA SER A 231 -12.40 -4.86 -32.85
C SER A 231 -11.83 -5.50 -31.58
N PHE A 232 -10.73 -6.25 -31.70
CA PHE A 232 -10.10 -6.93 -30.55
C PHE A 232 -8.84 -6.18 -30.10
N HIS A 233 -8.67 -6.14 -28.80
CA HIS A 233 -7.41 -5.84 -28.15
C HIS A 233 -6.98 -7.03 -27.31
N ASN A 234 -5.80 -7.57 -27.56
CA ASN A 234 -5.25 -8.70 -26.81
C ASN A 234 -3.97 -8.30 -26.11
N GLN A 235 -3.84 -8.74 -24.87
CA GLN A 235 -2.63 -8.56 -24.07
C GLN A 235 -2.24 -9.89 -23.46
N ILE A 236 -1.15 -10.49 -23.92
CA ILE A 236 -0.62 -11.76 -23.41
C ILE A 236 0.75 -11.54 -22.77
N GLY A 237 1.06 -12.28 -21.71
CA GLY A 237 2.37 -12.17 -21.10
C GLY A 237 2.73 -13.29 -20.15
N ALA A 238 4.03 -13.33 -19.84
CA ALA A 238 4.65 -14.26 -18.92
C ALA A 238 5.58 -13.53 -17.97
N GLY A 239 5.68 -14.01 -16.73
CA GLY A 239 6.58 -13.46 -15.73
C GLY A 239 7.28 -14.55 -14.93
N PHE A 240 8.47 -14.22 -14.45
CA PHE A 240 9.23 -15.04 -13.52
C PHE A 240 9.79 -14.17 -12.39
N GLU A 241 9.63 -14.63 -11.15
CA GLU A 241 10.18 -13.97 -9.97
C GLU A 241 11.01 -14.97 -9.15
N LYS A 242 12.17 -14.53 -8.70
CA LYS A 242 12.99 -15.22 -7.71
C LYS A 242 13.17 -14.35 -6.49
N ASP A 243 12.61 -14.76 -5.37
CA ASP A 243 12.64 -14.02 -4.11
C ASP A 243 13.44 -14.81 -3.05
N LYS A 244 14.48 -14.19 -2.51
CA LYS A 244 15.27 -14.71 -1.39
C LYS A 244 15.03 -13.83 -0.17
N HIS A 245 14.44 -14.40 0.87
CA HIS A 245 14.05 -13.69 2.08
C HIS A 245 14.63 -14.36 3.32
N GLY A 246 15.55 -13.69 4.00
CA GLY A 246 16.16 -14.12 5.25
C GLY A 246 15.95 -13.13 6.37
N GLY A 247 15.89 -13.64 7.61
CA GLY A 247 15.77 -12.80 8.79
C GLY A 247 16.29 -13.52 10.02
N LYS A 248 17.42 -13.07 10.58
CA LYS A 248 18.06 -13.65 11.78
C LYS A 248 17.78 -12.79 12.99
N ARG A 249 17.40 -13.42 14.09
CA ARG A 249 17.18 -12.78 15.39
C ARG A 249 18.28 -13.18 16.36
N TYR A 250 18.72 -12.22 17.15
CA TYR A 250 19.72 -12.43 18.19
C TYR A 250 19.23 -11.84 19.51
N ILE A 251 19.57 -12.52 20.60
CA ILE A 251 19.35 -12.06 21.96
C ILE A 251 20.69 -11.88 22.68
N LYS A 252 20.84 -10.85 23.50
CA LYS A 252 22.03 -10.62 24.30
C LYS A 252 21.96 -11.47 25.58
N GLN A 253 22.99 -12.28 25.82
CA GLN A 253 23.19 -13.05 27.05
C GLN A 253 24.55 -12.68 27.65
N GLY A 254 24.53 -11.97 28.75
CA GLY A 254 25.73 -11.34 29.28
C GLY A 254 26.33 -10.38 28.24
N ASN A 255 27.60 -10.61 27.86
CA ASN A 255 28.27 -9.79 26.84
C ASN A 255 28.15 -10.35 25.41
N ASN A 256 27.55 -11.51 25.21
CA ASN A 256 27.53 -12.21 23.93
C ASN A 256 26.18 -12.11 23.24
N TRP A 257 26.20 -11.99 21.90
CA TRP A 257 25.03 -12.11 21.05
C TRP A 257 24.82 -13.56 20.64
N VAL A 258 23.69 -14.15 21.03
CA VAL A 258 23.36 -15.55 20.75
C VAL A 258 22.26 -15.57 19.67
N PHE A 259 22.44 -16.41 18.65
CA PHE A 259 21.43 -16.64 17.63
C PHE A 259 20.19 -17.29 18.26
N ASN A 260 19.05 -16.61 18.16
CA ASN A 260 17.79 -16.96 18.85
C ASN A 260 16.65 -17.26 17.87
N GLY A 261 16.97 -17.64 16.65
CA GLY A 261 16.02 -18.09 15.65
C GLY A 261 15.87 -17.18 14.43
N TYR A 262 15.05 -17.65 13.53
CA TYR A 262 14.74 -16.94 12.31
C TYR A 262 13.40 -16.22 12.42
N ARG A 263 13.32 -15.02 11.85
CA ARG A 263 12.04 -14.48 11.40
C ARG A 263 11.63 -15.13 10.08
N PHE A 264 12.58 -15.26 9.15
CA PHE A 264 12.42 -16.01 7.90
C PHE A 264 13.61 -16.94 7.74
N ALA A 265 13.37 -18.24 7.69
CA ALA A 265 14.39 -19.30 7.70
C ALA A 265 15.04 -19.48 6.31
N ASP A 266 15.68 -18.43 5.78
CA ASP A 266 16.33 -18.39 4.47
C ASP A 266 15.41 -18.95 3.37
N VAL A 267 14.23 -18.32 3.24
CA VAL A 267 13.19 -18.67 2.28
C VAL A 267 13.64 -18.30 0.88
N ARG A 268 13.46 -19.21 -0.05
CA ARG A 268 13.57 -18.96 -1.49
C ARG A 268 12.24 -19.31 -2.14
N ASN A 269 11.68 -18.37 -2.89
CA ASN A 269 10.54 -18.59 -3.78
C ASN A 269 11.00 -18.42 -5.23
N ASP A 270 10.57 -19.35 -6.06
CA ASP A 270 10.59 -19.23 -7.52
C ASP A 270 9.13 -19.21 -7.96
N LYS A 271 8.66 -18.11 -8.57
CA LYS A 271 7.28 -17.91 -9.03
C LYS A 271 7.26 -17.72 -10.53
N PHE A 272 6.38 -18.46 -11.18
CA PHE A 272 6.08 -18.34 -12.61
C PHE A 272 4.65 -17.86 -12.78
N MET A 273 4.37 -17.09 -13.83
CA MET A 273 3.07 -16.56 -14.13
C MET A 273 2.86 -16.45 -15.63
N LEU A 274 1.61 -16.73 -16.02
CA LEU A 274 1.06 -16.49 -17.36
C LEU A 274 -0.22 -15.69 -17.22
N PHE A 275 -0.47 -14.77 -18.11
CA PHE A 275 -1.74 -14.06 -18.20
C PHE A 275 -2.12 -13.78 -19.65
N ASP A 276 -3.41 -13.67 -19.87
CA ASP A 276 -4.01 -13.26 -21.14
C ASP A 276 -5.24 -12.39 -20.85
N THR A 277 -5.39 -11.31 -21.58
CA THR A 277 -6.56 -10.43 -21.54
C THR A 277 -7.01 -10.14 -22.96
N LEU A 278 -8.23 -10.53 -23.26
CA LEU A 278 -8.88 -10.27 -24.53
C LEU A 278 -10.03 -9.29 -24.31
N ALA A 279 -9.99 -8.15 -24.96
CA ALA A 279 -11.08 -7.19 -25.00
C ALA A 279 -11.68 -7.14 -26.41
N TYR A 280 -13.00 -7.02 -26.47
CA TYR A 280 -13.78 -6.89 -27.70
C TYR A 280 -14.67 -5.66 -27.64
N LYS A 281 -14.51 -4.77 -28.63
CA LYS A 281 -15.37 -3.60 -28.81
C LYS A 281 -16.51 -3.94 -29.78
N PHE A 282 -17.73 -4.06 -29.24
CA PHE A 282 -18.93 -4.25 -30.06
C PHE A 282 -19.24 -3.00 -30.90
N ASN A 283 -19.00 -1.83 -30.32
CA ASN A 283 -19.09 -0.50 -30.91
C ASN A 283 -18.37 0.50 -29.99
N GLU A 284 -18.42 1.80 -30.30
CA GLU A 284 -17.76 2.85 -29.50
C GLU A 284 -18.24 2.91 -28.06
N ALA A 285 -19.50 2.52 -27.81
CA ALA A 285 -20.11 2.59 -26.49
C ALA A 285 -19.97 1.29 -25.66
N ASN A 286 -19.72 0.14 -26.29
CA ASN A 286 -19.83 -1.17 -25.66
C ASN A 286 -18.56 -2.00 -25.82
N GLU A 287 -18.00 -2.43 -24.71
CA GLU A 287 -16.80 -3.26 -24.64
C GLU A 287 -16.98 -4.41 -23.64
N ALA A 288 -16.55 -5.59 -23.99
CA ALA A 288 -16.39 -6.70 -23.05
C ALA A 288 -14.93 -7.15 -23.01
N SER A 289 -14.46 -7.58 -21.84
CA SER A 289 -13.12 -8.14 -21.71
C SER A 289 -13.10 -9.36 -20.80
N LEU A 290 -12.27 -10.34 -21.18
CA LEU A 290 -11.96 -11.54 -20.42
C LEU A 290 -10.47 -11.51 -20.06
N ALA A 291 -10.16 -11.62 -18.77
CA ALA A 291 -8.79 -11.76 -18.31
C ALA A 291 -8.60 -13.10 -17.60
N LEU A 292 -7.53 -13.79 -17.93
CA LEU A 292 -7.12 -15.06 -17.34
C LEU A 292 -5.70 -14.93 -16.79
N LYS A 293 -5.43 -15.54 -15.63
CA LYS A 293 -4.09 -15.57 -15.04
C LYS A 293 -3.85 -16.90 -14.32
N TYR A 294 -2.68 -17.47 -14.53
CA TYR A 294 -2.14 -18.60 -13.80
C TYR A 294 -0.84 -18.24 -13.12
N GLU A 295 -0.69 -18.61 -11.85
CA GLU A 295 0.55 -18.44 -11.07
C GLU A 295 0.93 -19.76 -10.40
N GLU A 296 2.21 -20.11 -10.44
CA GLU A 296 2.79 -21.21 -9.70
C GLU A 296 3.96 -20.71 -8.86
N GLN A 297 3.99 -21.04 -7.57
CA GLN A 297 5.09 -20.70 -6.67
C GLN A 297 5.68 -21.95 -6.02
N ARG A 298 6.99 -22.08 -6.14
CA ARG A 298 7.78 -23.10 -5.46
C ARG A 298 8.63 -22.42 -4.38
N SER A 299 8.42 -22.84 -3.14
CA SER A 299 9.11 -22.29 -1.97
C SER A 299 10.05 -23.32 -1.39
N LYS A 300 11.25 -22.90 -0.95
CA LYS A 300 12.22 -23.72 -0.24
C LYS A 300 12.70 -22.98 1.02
N LEU A 301 12.70 -23.66 2.17
CA LEU A 301 13.14 -23.15 3.45
C LEU A 301 14.51 -23.74 3.79
N ASN A 302 15.61 -23.08 3.39
CA ASN A 302 16.95 -23.62 3.54
C ASN A 302 17.43 -23.64 5.00
N GLY A 303 16.91 -22.76 5.88
CA GLY A 303 17.29 -22.66 7.29
C GLY A 303 16.34 -23.36 8.26
N ILE A 304 15.40 -24.19 7.78
CA ILE A 304 14.31 -24.76 8.62
C ILE A 304 14.84 -25.65 9.75
N ASP A 305 15.94 -26.35 9.53
CA ASP A 305 16.58 -27.27 10.49
C ASP A 305 17.82 -26.67 11.20
N THR A 306 18.13 -25.40 10.93
CA THR A 306 19.23 -24.70 11.60
C THR A 306 18.91 -24.54 13.10
N LYS A 307 19.81 -25.03 13.95
CA LYS A 307 19.66 -24.92 15.41
C LYS A 307 19.87 -23.49 15.89
N PHE A 308 19.08 -23.08 16.85
CA PHE A 308 19.19 -21.80 17.55
C PHE A 308 18.94 -21.97 19.05
N PHE A 309 19.36 -20.98 19.82
CA PHE A 309 19.12 -20.96 21.26
C PHE A 309 17.63 -20.80 21.57
N ALA A 310 17.06 -21.76 22.26
CA ALA A 310 15.70 -21.74 22.78
C ALA A 310 15.66 -22.39 24.16
N PRO A 311 14.74 -21.95 25.05
CA PRO A 311 14.60 -22.54 26.39
C PRO A 311 14.24 -24.03 26.36
N ASN A 312 13.52 -24.46 25.34
CA ASN A 312 13.15 -25.85 25.13
C ASN A 312 13.83 -26.41 23.87
N PRO A 313 14.62 -27.50 23.97
CA PRO A 313 15.29 -28.13 22.83
C PRO A 313 14.33 -28.53 21.68
N ALA A 314 13.10 -28.90 21.97
CA ALA A 314 12.09 -29.29 20.97
C ALA A 314 11.73 -28.17 20.01
N ILE A 315 11.95 -26.89 20.39
CA ILE A 315 11.71 -25.70 19.57
C ILE A 315 13.01 -25.00 19.15
N SER A 316 14.14 -25.68 19.23
CA SER A 316 15.46 -25.12 18.86
C SER A 316 15.72 -25.08 17.37
N THR A 317 14.73 -25.42 16.53
CA THR A 317 14.74 -25.28 15.08
C THR A 317 13.40 -24.71 14.61
N THR A 318 13.36 -24.08 13.44
CA THR A 318 12.10 -23.59 12.85
C THR A 318 11.13 -24.75 12.60
N ARG A 319 11.61 -25.91 12.13
CA ARG A 319 10.78 -27.12 11.96
C ARG A 319 10.18 -27.58 13.28
N GLY A 320 10.96 -27.66 14.34
CA GLY A 320 10.49 -28.04 15.67
C GLY A 320 9.40 -27.10 16.19
N LEU A 321 9.60 -25.79 16.01
CA LEU A 321 8.61 -24.76 16.36
C LEU A 321 7.30 -24.93 15.58
N LEU A 322 7.38 -25.12 14.26
CA LEU A 322 6.19 -25.33 13.41
C LEU A 322 5.46 -26.63 13.76
N ARG A 323 6.19 -27.72 14.03
CA ARG A 323 5.61 -28.99 14.48
C ARG A 323 4.81 -28.81 15.79
N GLN A 324 5.35 -28.10 16.76
CA GLN A 324 4.65 -27.83 18.02
C GLN A 324 3.38 -26.98 17.85
N ILE A 325 3.39 -26.05 16.91
CA ILE A 325 2.24 -25.16 16.67
C ILE A 325 1.15 -25.86 15.86
N TYR A 326 1.51 -26.59 14.81
CA TYR A 326 0.55 -27.14 13.84
C TYR A 326 0.35 -28.66 13.95
N GLY A 327 1.09 -29.35 14.86
CA GLY A 327 0.98 -30.80 15.06
C GLY A 327 1.39 -31.66 13.87
N LYS A 328 2.05 -31.06 12.87
CA LYS A 328 2.48 -31.75 11.64
C LYS A 328 3.89 -31.36 11.28
N ASP A 329 4.63 -32.26 10.65
CA ASP A 329 5.88 -31.92 10.02
C ASP A 329 5.65 -31.06 8.78
N VAL A 330 6.45 -30.03 8.65
CA VAL A 330 6.41 -29.12 7.51
C VAL A 330 7.52 -29.49 6.54
N SER A 331 7.17 -29.67 5.28
CA SER A 331 8.13 -29.86 4.20
C SER A 331 8.99 -28.60 4.04
N ASP A 332 10.28 -28.79 3.76
CA ASP A 332 11.17 -27.71 3.36
C ASP A 332 10.91 -27.22 1.92
N LYS A 333 10.14 -27.99 1.13
CA LYS A 333 9.73 -27.66 -0.23
C LYS A 333 8.21 -27.63 -0.32
N ILE A 334 7.65 -26.50 -0.76
CA ILE A 334 6.22 -26.29 -0.84
C ILE A 334 5.90 -25.73 -2.23
N LYS A 335 4.94 -26.36 -2.91
CA LYS A 335 4.39 -25.87 -4.17
C LYS A 335 2.95 -25.41 -3.97
N LYS A 336 2.60 -24.26 -4.52
CA LYS A 336 1.23 -23.72 -4.58
C LYS A 336 1.01 -23.08 -5.94
N ASP A 337 -0.22 -23.20 -6.43
CA ASP A 337 -0.67 -22.57 -7.68
C ASP A 337 -1.98 -21.83 -7.46
N ALA A 338 -2.28 -20.92 -8.36
CA ALA A 338 -3.45 -20.06 -8.31
C ALA A 338 -3.92 -19.74 -9.73
N PHE A 339 -5.22 -19.90 -9.98
CA PHE A 339 -5.85 -19.50 -11.23
C PHE A 339 -6.88 -18.42 -10.98
N SER A 340 -6.88 -17.39 -11.83
CA SER A 340 -7.81 -16.26 -11.77
C SER A 340 -8.48 -16.04 -13.13
N ALA A 341 -9.76 -15.65 -13.09
CA ALA A 341 -10.52 -15.24 -14.26
C ALA A 341 -11.37 -14.00 -13.91
N SER A 342 -11.50 -13.07 -14.86
CA SER A 342 -12.32 -11.86 -14.72
C SER A 342 -13.05 -11.59 -16.04
N LEU A 343 -14.37 -11.43 -15.99
CA LEU A 343 -15.21 -10.97 -17.09
C LEU A 343 -15.71 -9.58 -16.77
N LYS A 344 -15.47 -8.61 -17.65
CA LYS A 344 -15.93 -7.24 -17.50
C LYS A 344 -16.75 -6.83 -18.71
N TYR A 345 -17.85 -6.16 -18.46
CA TYR A 345 -18.59 -5.41 -19.48
C TYR A 345 -18.59 -3.93 -19.11
N LYS A 346 -18.29 -3.08 -20.09
CA LYS A 346 -18.26 -1.63 -19.97
C LYS A 346 -19.20 -1.01 -20.98
N PHE A 347 -20.02 -0.08 -20.52
CA PHE A 347 -20.93 0.74 -21.31
C PHE A 347 -20.59 2.21 -21.14
N THR A 348 -20.28 2.90 -22.24
CA THR A 348 -19.87 4.31 -22.28
C THR A 348 -20.77 5.02 -23.31
N PRO A 349 -22.02 5.39 -22.93
CA PRO A 349 -22.99 5.95 -23.88
C PRO A 349 -22.56 7.29 -24.48
N ASN A 350 -21.66 8.00 -23.82
CA ASN A 350 -21.11 9.29 -24.23
C ASN A 350 -19.79 9.55 -23.50
N ASP A 351 -19.12 10.66 -23.79
CA ASP A 351 -17.81 11.03 -23.21
C ASP A 351 -17.86 11.31 -21.69
N LYS A 352 -19.05 11.46 -21.12
CA LYS A 352 -19.25 11.84 -19.71
C LYS A 352 -19.62 10.69 -18.82
N ASP A 353 -20.32 9.69 -19.37
CA ASP A 353 -20.91 8.61 -18.60
C ASP A 353 -20.22 7.28 -18.88
N SER A 354 -20.03 6.50 -17.85
CA SER A 354 -19.41 5.18 -17.94
C SER A 354 -20.00 4.27 -16.88
N TYR A 355 -20.38 3.07 -17.28
CA TYR A 355 -20.91 2.03 -16.40
C TYR A 355 -20.14 0.75 -16.64
N PHE A 356 -19.91 -0.03 -15.60
CA PHE A 356 -19.32 -1.34 -15.79
C PHE A 356 -19.84 -2.37 -14.78
N ALA A 357 -19.85 -3.60 -15.22
CA ALA A 357 -20.07 -4.76 -14.38
C ALA A 357 -18.91 -5.74 -14.55
N LYS A 358 -18.46 -6.36 -13.44
CA LYS A 358 -17.44 -7.39 -13.46
C LYS A 358 -17.92 -8.60 -12.66
N LEU A 359 -17.60 -9.79 -13.17
CA LEU A 359 -17.66 -11.06 -12.45
C LEU A 359 -16.26 -11.63 -12.40
N GLU A 360 -15.78 -11.91 -11.22
CA GLU A 360 -14.38 -12.28 -11.00
C GLU A 360 -14.27 -13.54 -10.12
N SER A 361 -13.36 -14.42 -10.47
CA SER A 361 -12.85 -15.48 -9.60
C SER A 361 -11.34 -15.32 -9.50
N LEU A 362 -10.88 -14.61 -8.48
CA LEU A 362 -9.48 -14.20 -8.33
C LEU A 362 -8.83 -15.03 -7.24
N SER A 363 -7.68 -15.61 -7.53
CA SER A 363 -6.89 -16.34 -6.55
C SER A 363 -5.63 -15.58 -6.17
N ARG A 364 -5.23 -15.70 -4.90
CA ARG A 364 -4.01 -15.10 -4.37
C ARG A 364 -3.15 -16.13 -3.64
N LEU A 365 -1.90 -16.23 -4.03
CA LEU A 365 -0.91 -17.05 -3.32
C LEU A 365 -0.55 -16.41 -1.96
N PRO A 366 -0.39 -17.21 -0.90
CA PRO A 366 0.02 -16.70 0.41
C PRO A 366 1.42 -16.08 0.38
N SER A 367 1.59 -14.96 1.05
CA SER A 367 2.86 -14.23 1.17
C SER A 367 3.86 -14.90 2.12
N ASN A 368 5.12 -14.46 2.11
CA ASN A 368 6.13 -14.93 3.06
C ASN A 368 5.77 -14.64 4.51
N MET A 369 5.11 -13.51 4.79
CA MET A 369 4.67 -13.15 6.14
C MET A 369 3.61 -14.11 6.67
N GLU A 370 2.69 -14.52 5.81
CA GLU A 370 1.60 -15.43 6.16
C GLU A 370 2.06 -16.87 6.30
N ARG A 371 3.16 -17.27 5.61
CA ARG A 371 3.64 -18.67 5.59
C ARG A 371 4.90 -18.93 6.41
N PHE A 372 5.84 -18.00 6.45
CA PHE A 372 7.23 -18.30 6.85
C PHE A 372 7.75 -17.44 7.98
N ASN A 373 6.97 -16.50 8.52
CA ASN A 373 7.33 -15.76 9.71
C ASN A 373 7.32 -16.70 10.92
N ALA A 374 8.44 -16.84 11.62
CA ALA A 374 8.60 -17.82 12.70
C ALA A 374 9.29 -17.19 13.92
N LEU A 375 8.65 -16.17 14.51
CA LEU A 375 9.13 -15.52 15.72
C LEU A 375 8.59 -16.21 16.96
N TYR A 376 9.44 -16.95 17.66
CA TYR A 376 9.13 -17.44 18.99
C TYR A 376 9.26 -16.30 20.02
N GLY A 377 8.32 -16.23 20.96
CA GLY A 377 8.34 -15.33 22.11
C GLY A 377 8.25 -16.11 23.42
N ALA A 378 8.80 -15.57 24.51
CA ALA A 378 8.59 -16.11 25.87
C ALA A 378 7.10 -16.01 26.26
N ASP A 379 6.69 -16.75 27.29
CA ASP A 379 5.36 -16.70 27.89
C ASP A 379 4.22 -16.97 26.92
N ASP A 380 4.34 -17.99 26.09
CA ASP A 380 3.34 -18.34 25.08
C ASP A 380 3.09 -17.26 24.02
N LYS A 381 3.96 -16.28 23.92
CA LYS A 381 3.91 -15.21 22.92
C LYS A 381 4.79 -15.59 21.75
N GLY A 382 4.33 -15.30 20.56
CA GLY A 382 5.06 -15.55 19.33
C GLY A 382 4.20 -15.23 18.12
N TRP A 383 4.84 -15.14 16.97
CA TRP A 383 4.16 -14.99 15.70
C TRP A 383 4.69 -16.05 14.75
N ILE A 384 3.91 -17.11 14.57
CA ILE A 384 4.31 -18.30 13.84
C ILE A 384 3.33 -18.57 12.72
N ALA A 385 3.75 -18.18 11.54
CA ALA A 385 2.98 -18.30 10.31
C ALA A 385 2.80 -19.76 9.87
N ASN A 386 1.84 -20.03 8.98
CA ASN A 386 1.48 -21.37 8.56
C ASN A 386 1.99 -21.67 7.14
N PRO A 387 3.02 -22.48 6.96
CA PRO A 387 3.52 -22.86 5.63
C PRO A 387 2.49 -23.58 4.75
N ASN A 388 1.50 -24.23 5.36
CA ASN A 388 0.50 -25.08 4.68
C ASN A 388 -0.79 -24.33 4.26
N LEU A 389 -0.77 -22.98 4.29
CA LEU A 389 -1.92 -22.20 3.83
C LEU A 389 -2.28 -22.51 2.38
N GLU A 390 -3.59 -22.60 2.13
CA GLU A 390 -4.14 -22.65 0.78
C GLU A 390 -4.27 -21.25 0.18
N PRO A 391 -4.17 -21.11 -1.15
CA PRO A 391 -4.47 -19.85 -1.82
C PRO A 391 -5.88 -19.35 -1.53
N GLU A 392 -6.03 -18.05 -1.38
CA GLU A 392 -7.35 -17.42 -1.30
C GLU A 392 -8.06 -17.48 -2.64
N ARG A 393 -9.38 -17.61 -2.62
CA ARG A 393 -10.23 -17.46 -3.79
C ARG A 393 -11.35 -16.48 -3.52
N HIS A 394 -11.36 -15.40 -4.25
CA HIS A 394 -12.34 -14.32 -4.22
C HIS A 394 -13.31 -14.47 -5.38
N ASN A 395 -14.59 -14.70 -5.10
CA ASN A 395 -15.64 -14.69 -6.10
C ASN A 395 -16.45 -13.42 -5.94
N ARG A 396 -16.25 -12.48 -6.89
CA ARG A 396 -16.72 -11.11 -6.79
C ARG A 396 -17.73 -10.76 -7.86
N ALA A 397 -18.70 -9.95 -7.45
CA ALA A 397 -19.47 -9.11 -8.36
C ALA A 397 -19.13 -7.64 -8.07
N VAL A 398 -18.78 -6.91 -9.11
CA VAL A 398 -18.46 -5.47 -9.02
C VAL A 398 -19.36 -4.71 -9.96
N LEU A 399 -20.05 -3.70 -9.45
CA LEU A 399 -20.81 -2.75 -10.24
C LEU A 399 -20.22 -1.36 -10.04
N GLY A 400 -19.95 -0.65 -11.10
CA GLY A 400 -19.42 0.69 -11.04
C GLY A 400 -20.04 1.61 -12.07
N PHE A 401 -20.06 2.89 -11.73
CA PHE A 401 -20.61 3.93 -12.58
C PHE A 401 -19.89 5.25 -12.38
N LYS A 402 -19.93 6.06 -13.41
CA LYS A 402 -19.53 7.45 -13.40
C LYS A 402 -20.46 8.20 -14.36
N PHE A 403 -21.00 9.30 -13.94
CA PHE A 403 -21.74 10.20 -14.81
C PHE A 403 -21.42 11.66 -14.50
N GLY A 404 -21.69 12.55 -15.47
CA GLY A 404 -21.39 13.96 -15.39
C GLY A 404 -20.20 14.39 -16.25
N SER A 405 -19.78 15.64 -16.15
CA SER A 405 -18.65 16.15 -16.93
C SER A 405 -17.33 15.51 -16.50
N GLN A 406 -16.44 15.21 -17.46
CA GLN A 406 -15.10 14.63 -17.17
C GLN A 406 -14.11 15.61 -16.52
N PHE A 407 -14.56 16.55 -15.77
CA PHE A 407 -13.85 17.70 -15.24
C PHE A 407 -12.67 17.42 -14.30
N TYR A 408 -12.33 16.17 -14.07
CA TYR A 408 -11.33 15.80 -13.06
C TYR A 408 -9.89 16.28 -13.34
N LYS A 409 -9.53 16.56 -14.61
CA LYS A 409 -8.15 16.99 -14.95
C LYS A 409 -8.05 18.43 -15.42
N GLU A 410 -9.09 18.98 -16.02
CA GLU A 410 -9.04 20.29 -16.66
C GLU A 410 -9.48 21.44 -15.75
N HIS A 411 -10.24 21.15 -14.72
CA HIS A 411 -10.87 22.17 -13.86
C HIS A 411 -9.91 22.96 -12.97
N LEU A 412 -8.72 22.45 -12.70
CA LEU A 412 -7.71 23.21 -11.95
C LEU A 412 -7.11 24.37 -12.77
N ASN A 413 -7.28 24.36 -14.08
CA ASN A 413 -6.64 25.31 -15.00
C ASN A 413 -7.59 26.15 -15.89
N SER A 414 -8.88 25.83 -15.97
CA SER A 414 -9.81 26.59 -16.81
C SER A 414 -11.04 27.06 -16.04
N LEU A 415 -11.24 28.35 -15.98
CA LEU A 415 -12.48 29.00 -15.55
C LEU A 415 -13.47 28.99 -16.71
N GLN A 416 -14.05 27.86 -17.04
CA GLN A 416 -15.16 27.83 -17.98
C GLN A 416 -16.47 28.20 -17.29
N ASN A 417 -17.31 28.93 -18.02
CA ASN A 417 -18.52 29.63 -17.55
C ASN A 417 -19.71 28.72 -17.20
N LYS A 418 -19.53 27.44 -16.95
CA LYS A 418 -20.64 26.50 -16.69
C LYS A 418 -20.41 25.72 -15.42
N ASP A 419 -21.45 25.60 -14.64
CA ASP A 419 -21.49 24.65 -13.53
C ASP A 419 -21.23 23.25 -14.05
N ALA A 420 -20.44 22.50 -13.30
CA ALA A 420 -20.06 21.14 -13.65
C ALA A 420 -20.30 20.21 -12.47
N PHE A 421 -20.86 19.06 -12.77
CA PHE A 421 -21.15 18.03 -11.77
C PHE A 421 -20.61 16.69 -12.26
N SER A 422 -19.99 15.95 -11.35
CA SER A 422 -19.67 14.55 -11.56
C SER A 422 -20.02 13.72 -10.32
N PHE A 423 -20.53 12.52 -10.56
CA PHE A 423 -20.85 11.57 -9.53
C PHE A 423 -20.43 10.18 -9.99
N GLY A 424 -19.75 9.44 -9.15
CA GLY A 424 -19.31 8.10 -9.47
C GLY A 424 -19.16 7.24 -8.24
N GLY A 425 -19.03 5.95 -8.47
CA GLY A 425 -18.82 5.01 -7.38
C GLY A 425 -18.78 3.57 -7.86
N HIS A 426 -18.54 2.71 -6.91
CA HIS A 426 -18.61 1.28 -7.14
C HIS A 426 -19.09 0.53 -5.90
N PHE A 427 -19.72 -0.60 -6.14
CA PHE A 427 -20.12 -1.57 -5.14
C PHE A 427 -19.45 -2.89 -5.44
N ILE A 428 -18.92 -3.55 -4.41
CA ILE A 428 -18.28 -4.86 -4.48
C ILE A 428 -18.96 -5.79 -3.50
N ALA A 429 -19.38 -6.95 -3.99
CA ALA A 429 -19.78 -8.10 -3.18
C ALA A 429 -18.79 -9.24 -3.42
N ASP A 430 -18.16 -9.75 -2.35
CA ASP A 430 -17.09 -10.74 -2.44
C ASP A 430 -17.35 -11.92 -1.49
N SER A 431 -17.45 -13.11 -2.05
CA SER A 431 -17.46 -14.37 -1.30
C SER A 431 -16.09 -15.01 -1.37
N VAL A 432 -15.40 -15.05 -0.23
CA VAL A 432 -14.01 -15.51 -0.16
C VAL A 432 -13.93 -16.89 0.43
N LYS A 433 -13.31 -17.82 -0.29
CA LYS A 433 -12.86 -19.10 0.24
C LYS A 433 -11.39 -19.03 0.63
N ASN A 434 -11.04 -19.64 1.75
CA ASN A 434 -9.67 -19.70 2.24
C ASN A 434 -9.05 -18.32 2.49
N LEU A 435 -9.82 -17.28 2.89
CA LEU A 435 -9.26 -16.00 3.29
C LEU A 435 -8.19 -16.22 4.35
N ILE A 436 -7.00 -15.67 4.12
CA ILE A 436 -5.88 -15.81 5.07
C ILE A 436 -5.98 -14.71 6.13
N ILE A 437 -6.19 -15.13 7.36
CA ILE A 437 -6.20 -14.23 8.51
C ILE A 437 -5.08 -14.58 9.48
N PHE A 438 -4.65 -13.58 10.25
CA PHE A 438 -3.92 -13.82 11.48
C PHE A 438 -4.89 -14.04 12.61
N ASP A 439 -4.56 -14.97 13.51
CA ASP A 439 -5.42 -15.34 14.63
C ASP A 439 -4.56 -15.81 15.80
N ARG A 440 -5.17 -16.01 16.96
CA ARG A 440 -4.49 -16.68 18.07
C ARG A 440 -4.73 -18.18 17.99
N ARG A 441 -3.78 -18.93 18.48
CA ARG A 441 -3.85 -20.38 18.46
C ARG A 441 -5.02 -20.94 19.28
N HIS A 442 -5.31 -20.37 20.45
CA HIS A 442 -6.37 -20.82 21.36
C HIS A 442 -6.44 -22.34 21.55
N SER A 443 -7.64 -22.84 21.89
CA SER A 443 -7.95 -24.25 22.10
C SER A 443 -7.98 -25.10 20.81
N LYS A 444 -7.71 -24.53 19.66
CA LYS A 444 -7.79 -25.20 18.35
C LYS A 444 -6.57 -26.06 18.00
N ALA A 445 -5.58 -26.10 18.87
CA ALA A 445 -4.39 -26.92 18.65
C ALA A 445 -4.29 -28.02 19.71
N PRO A 446 -3.81 -29.20 19.33
CA PRO A 446 -3.76 -30.37 20.22
C PRO A 446 -2.73 -30.26 21.35
N MET A 447 -1.87 -29.23 21.36
CA MET A 447 -0.80 -29.07 22.36
C MET A 447 -0.95 -27.80 23.18
N PRO A 448 -0.70 -27.82 24.51
CA PRO A 448 -0.93 -26.69 25.42
C PRO A 448 0.10 -25.56 25.29
N LEU A 449 1.25 -25.79 24.64
CA LEU A 449 2.29 -24.79 24.46
C LEU A 449 1.90 -23.70 23.45
N ASN A 450 2.20 -22.45 23.77
CA ASN A 450 1.96 -21.29 22.89
C ASN A 450 0.48 -21.00 22.57
N LYS A 451 -0.42 -21.14 23.52
CA LYS A 451 -1.86 -20.85 23.34
C LYS A 451 -2.14 -19.45 22.81
N ASN A 452 -1.30 -18.47 23.16
CA ASN A 452 -1.44 -17.07 22.78
C ASN A 452 -0.63 -16.67 21.55
N ALA A 453 0.09 -17.60 20.92
CA ALA A 453 0.84 -17.31 19.70
C ALA A 453 -0.09 -16.84 18.59
N VAL A 454 0.34 -15.84 17.85
CA VAL A 454 -0.31 -15.42 16.59
C VAL A 454 0.04 -16.44 15.53
N ILE A 455 -0.97 -16.96 14.85
CA ILE A 455 -0.86 -17.92 13.75
C ILE A 455 -1.54 -17.37 12.51
N SER A 456 -1.23 -17.95 11.35
CA SER A 456 -1.96 -17.71 10.11
C SER A 456 -2.87 -18.89 9.80
N ARG A 457 -4.08 -18.65 9.37
CA ARG A 457 -5.03 -19.69 8.98
C ARG A 457 -5.98 -19.26 7.87
N ASN A 458 -6.53 -20.22 7.17
CA ASN A 458 -7.58 -19.99 6.18
C ASN A 458 -8.97 -19.99 6.85
N VAL A 459 -9.83 -19.09 6.43
CA VAL A 459 -11.26 -19.02 6.79
C VAL A 459 -12.10 -18.65 5.59
N ASP A 460 -13.36 -19.02 5.59
CA ASP A 460 -14.31 -18.50 4.61
C ASP A 460 -14.89 -17.18 5.11
N ALA A 461 -15.10 -16.23 4.19
CA ALA A 461 -15.53 -14.90 4.53
C ALA A 461 -16.49 -14.29 3.50
N THR A 462 -17.21 -13.26 3.91
CA THR A 462 -17.97 -12.38 3.03
C THR A 462 -17.54 -10.94 3.27
N LEU A 463 -17.31 -10.20 2.19
CA LEU A 463 -16.91 -8.80 2.19
C LEU A 463 -17.86 -7.98 1.31
N TYR A 464 -18.23 -6.79 1.78
CA TYR A 464 -18.92 -5.79 0.98
C TYR A 464 -18.19 -4.45 1.08
N SER A 465 -18.11 -3.74 -0.03
CA SER A 465 -17.56 -2.39 -0.08
C SER A 465 -18.40 -1.49 -0.95
N LEU A 466 -18.68 -0.29 -0.48
CA LEU A 466 -19.33 0.78 -1.22
C LEU A 466 -18.45 2.02 -1.17
N ASN A 467 -18.17 2.58 -2.33
CA ASN A 467 -17.45 3.84 -2.48
C ASN A 467 -18.26 4.77 -3.39
N LEU A 468 -18.58 5.97 -2.94
CA LEU A 468 -19.27 6.99 -3.70
C LEU A 468 -18.47 8.29 -3.63
N ASN A 469 -18.36 8.98 -4.76
CA ASN A 469 -17.66 10.26 -4.86
C ASN A 469 -18.49 11.24 -5.67
N SER A 470 -18.52 12.50 -5.27
CA SER A 470 -19.09 13.57 -6.09
C SER A 470 -18.20 14.80 -6.08
N GLU A 471 -18.27 15.54 -7.17
CA GLU A 471 -17.64 16.84 -7.33
C GLU A 471 -18.63 17.78 -8.03
N TYR A 472 -18.83 18.96 -7.47
CA TYR A 472 -19.67 20.00 -8.03
C TYR A 472 -18.92 21.32 -8.03
N SER A 473 -18.75 21.90 -9.20
CA SER A 473 -18.16 23.22 -9.40
C SER A 473 -19.24 24.18 -9.84
N PHE A 474 -19.34 25.33 -9.18
CA PHE A 474 -20.38 26.32 -9.44
C PHE A 474 -19.88 27.76 -9.31
N ALA A 475 -20.57 28.68 -9.96
CA ALA A 475 -20.25 30.11 -9.97
C ALA A 475 -18.76 30.40 -10.25
N ARG A 476 -18.09 29.59 -11.06
CA ARG A 476 -16.66 29.66 -11.46
C ARG A 476 -15.64 29.50 -10.34
N GLN A 477 -15.94 30.01 -9.15
CA GLN A 477 -14.99 30.08 -8.03
C GLN A 477 -15.14 28.96 -7.02
N PHE A 478 -16.32 28.34 -6.94
CA PHE A 478 -16.64 27.42 -5.86
C PHE A 478 -16.60 25.96 -6.29
N GLY A 479 -16.05 25.12 -5.44
CA GLY A 479 -16.02 23.68 -5.58
C GLY A 479 -16.51 22.98 -4.31
N LEU A 480 -17.37 21.98 -4.49
CA LEU A 480 -17.80 21.07 -3.43
C LEU A 480 -17.42 19.65 -3.82
N LYS A 481 -16.70 18.95 -2.94
CA LYS A 481 -16.31 17.55 -3.12
C LYS A 481 -16.85 16.72 -1.98
N SER A 482 -17.35 15.53 -2.28
CA SER A 482 -17.71 14.57 -1.25
C SER A 482 -17.24 13.16 -1.57
N SER A 483 -16.99 12.37 -0.52
CA SER A 483 -16.76 10.94 -0.65
C SER A 483 -17.33 10.19 0.53
N LEU A 484 -17.93 9.01 0.26
CA LEU A 484 -18.51 8.12 1.24
C LEU A 484 -17.90 6.74 1.09
N TYR A 485 -17.55 6.11 2.22
CA TYR A 485 -16.97 4.78 2.27
C TYR A 485 -17.70 3.91 3.29
N TYR A 486 -18.13 2.74 2.86
CA TYR A 486 -18.70 1.73 3.73
C TYR A 486 -18.07 0.39 3.44
N ASN A 487 -17.62 -0.29 4.50
CA ASN A 487 -17.04 -1.64 4.40
C ASN A 487 -17.66 -2.57 5.43
N TYR A 488 -17.86 -3.80 5.04
CA TYR A 488 -18.36 -4.87 5.88
C TYR A 488 -17.53 -6.11 5.67
N GLY A 489 -17.22 -6.83 6.75
CA GLY A 489 -16.48 -8.08 6.70
C GLY A 489 -16.95 -9.07 7.76
N GLN A 490 -17.19 -10.32 7.33
CA GLN A 490 -17.63 -11.40 8.18
C GLN A 490 -16.77 -12.65 7.94
N ASN A 491 -16.15 -13.16 8.99
CA ASN A 491 -15.56 -14.48 9.04
C ASN A 491 -16.70 -15.50 9.21
N LYS A 492 -17.01 -16.23 8.15
CA LYS A 492 -18.10 -17.22 8.11
C LYS A 492 -17.75 -18.50 8.88
N THR A 493 -16.47 -18.89 8.85
CA THR A 493 -15.98 -20.09 9.51
C THR A 493 -16.19 -20.02 11.03
N ASP A 494 -15.99 -18.85 11.62
CA ASP A 494 -16.07 -18.67 13.07
C ASP A 494 -17.34 -17.91 13.51
N GLY A 495 -18.16 -17.44 12.57
CA GLY A 495 -19.38 -16.67 12.89
C GLY A 495 -19.13 -15.29 13.50
N ARG A 496 -17.95 -14.69 13.30
CA ARG A 496 -17.53 -13.42 13.93
C ARG A 496 -17.14 -12.35 12.91
N PRO A 497 -17.16 -11.04 13.27
CA PRO A 497 -16.64 -9.98 12.42
C PRO A 497 -15.17 -10.23 12.05
N LEU A 498 -14.76 -9.80 10.87
CA LEU A 498 -13.34 -9.66 10.53
C LEU A 498 -12.75 -8.46 11.27
N TYR A 499 -11.47 -8.56 11.63
CA TYR A 499 -10.73 -7.45 12.25
C TYR A 499 -10.31 -6.41 11.21
N GLN A 500 -10.01 -5.19 11.67
CA GLN A 500 -9.49 -4.10 10.86
C GLN A 500 -10.39 -3.76 9.66
N ILE A 501 -11.70 -3.85 9.86
CA ILE A 501 -12.69 -3.36 8.88
C ILE A 501 -12.93 -1.89 9.13
N ARG A 502 -12.66 -1.08 8.11
CA ARG A 502 -12.84 0.38 8.17
C ARG A 502 -14.26 0.77 8.59
N PRO A 503 -14.43 1.66 9.59
CA PRO A 503 -15.74 2.22 9.91
C PRO A 503 -16.28 3.05 8.73
N PHE A 504 -17.59 3.32 8.74
CA PHE A 504 -18.17 4.26 7.78
C PHE A 504 -17.48 5.62 7.89
N GLU A 505 -17.11 6.19 6.75
CA GLU A 505 -16.44 7.48 6.65
C GLU A 505 -17.09 8.34 5.59
N ALA A 506 -17.33 9.60 5.92
CA ALA A 506 -17.80 10.64 5.02
C ALA A 506 -16.83 11.81 5.04
N ASN A 507 -16.49 12.30 3.85
CA ASN A 507 -15.60 13.45 3.70
C ASN A 507 -16.28 14.49 2.81
N PHE A 508 -16.12 15.77 3.18
CA PHE A 508 -16.60 16.90 2.44
C PHE A 508 -15.51 17.95 2.34
N ALA A 509 -15.35 18.58 1.18
CA ALA A 509 -14.49 19.74 1.04
C ALA A 509 -15.24 20.83 0.28
N PHE A 510 -15.01 22.05 0.73
CA PHE A 510 -15.48 23.25 0.07
C PHE A 510 -14.26 24.12 -0.25
N ASP A 511 -14.13 24.49 -1.52
CA ASP A 511 -13.04 25.26 -2.06
C ASP A 511 -13.57 26.55 -2.71
N TYR A 512 -12.91 27.66 -2.45
CA TYR A 512 -13.01 28.89 -3.21
C TYR A 512 -11.70 29.15 -3.92
N LYS A 513 -11.74 29.43 -5.23
CA LYS A 513 -10.57 29.75 -6.05
C LYS A 513 -10.85 30.97 -6.92
N ASP A 514 -9.90 31.90 -6.97
CA ASP A 514 -10.01 33.07 -7.81
C ASP A 514 -8.65 33.56 -8.30
N TYR A 515 -8.62 34.60 -9.14
CA TYR A 515 -7.43 35.16 -9.75
C TYR A 515 -7.26 36.62 -9.37
N ALA A 516 -6.02 37.01 -9.18
CA ALA A 516 -5.60 38.38 -8.93
C ALA A 516 -4.47 38.78 -9.89
N SER A 517 -4.04 40.01 -9.84
CA SER A 517 -2.94 40.53 -10.67
C SER A 517 -1.62 39.77 -10.47
N PHE A 518 -1.38 39.21 -9.29
CA PHE A 518 -0.17 38.44 -8.97
C PHE A 518 -0.24 36.95 -9.35
N GLY A 519 -1.45 36.40 -9.57
CA GLY A 519 -1.62 34.97 -9.85
C GLY A 519 -2.99 34.46 -9.39
N SER A 520 -3.09 33.18 -9.06
CA SER A 520 -4.29 32.58 -8.48
C SER A 520 -4.16 32.34 -6.98
N TYR A 521 -5.29 32.35 -6.26
CA TYR A 521 -5.34 31.98 -4.86
C TYR A 521 -6.52 31.09 -4.58
N ASN A 522 -6.43 30.29 -3.54
CA ASN A 522 -7.51 29.43 -3.08
C ASN A 522 -7.62 29.45 -1.56
N LEU A 523 -8.84 29.28 -1.08
CA LEU A 523 -9.18 29.05 0.32
C LEU A 523 -10.12 27.87 0.40
N GLY A 524 -10.00 27.04 1.41
CA GLY A 524 -10.86 25.88 1.52
C GLY A 524 -10.97 25.36 2.94
N THR A 525 -11.98 24.53 3.12
CA THR A 525 -12.21 23.78 4.36
C THR A 525 -12.52 22.33 4.03
N ALA A 526 -12.09 21.43 4.91
CA ALA A 526 -12.33 20.01 4.77
C ALA A 526 -12.88 19.42 6.07
N LEU A 527 -14.02 18.73 5.96
CA LEU A 527 -14.69 18.03 7.05
C LEU A 527 -14.57 16.53 6.83
N ARG A 528 -14.03 15.82 7.81
CA ARG A 528 -13.96 14.35 7.84
C ARG A 528 -14.77 13.82 9.02
N LEU A 529 -15.72 12.94 8.73
CA LEU A 529 -16.58 12.29 9.70
C LEU A 529 -16.34 10.79 9.66
N VAL A 530 -16.02 10.21 10.80
CA VAL A 530 -15.79 8.78 10.95
C VAL A 530 -16.75 8.25 12.01
N SER A 531 -17.54 7.24 11.65
CA SER A 531 -18.49 6.64 12.59
C SER A 531 -17.78 5.77 13.62
N LYS A 532 -18.47 5.48 14.73
CA LYS A 532 -18.04 4.47 15.67
C LYS A 532 -18.01 3.09 14.99
N GLN A 533 -16.93 2.32 15.17
CA GLN A 533 -16.87 0.93 14.76
C GLN A 533 -17.44 0.02 15.87
N THR A 534 -18.59 -0.58 15.58
CA THR A 534 -19.24 -1.50 16.52
C THR A 534 -18.93 -2.97 16.25
N ARG A 535 -18.36 -3.25 15.09
CA ARG A 535 -18.01 -4.60 14.61
C ARG A 535 -16.50 -4.72 14.46
N GLY A 536 -15.88 -5.55 15.28
CA GLY A 536 -14.44 -5.76 15.28
C GLY A 536 -14.04 -6.99 16.09
N ASP A 537 -12.79 -7.36 16.01
CA ASP A 537 -12.16 -8.41 16.80
C ASP A 537 -11.57 -7.83 18.08
N PHE A 538 -12.43 -7.56 19.07
CA PHE A 538 -12.06 -6.94 20.35
C PHE A 538 -11.62 -7.94 21.42
N SER A 539 -11.81 -9.25 21.19
CA SER A 539 -11.58 -10.28 22.20
C SER A 539 -10.38 -11.15 21.88
N LYS A 540 -9.41 -11.16 22.79
CA LYS A 540 -8.28 -12.10 22.73
C LYS A 540 -8.67 -13.56 23.00
N GLN A 541 -9.85 -13.81 23.58
CA GLN A 541 -10.34 -15.16 23.87
C GLN A 541 -10.94 -15.81 22.63
N ASN A 542 -11.67 -15.04 21.82
CA ASN A 542 -12.40 -15.55 20.66
C ASN A 542 -11.68 -15.30 19.32
N GLY A 543 -10.68 -14.44 19.29
CA GLY A 543 -9.97 -14.04 18.09
C GLY A 543 -8.58 -13.49 18.38
N LEU A 544 -8.03 -12.73 17.45
CA LEU A 544 -6.73 -12.08 17.58
C LEU A 544 -6.75 -10.99 18.67
N GLY A 545 -7.91 -10.34 18.89
CA GLY A 545 -8.07 -9.23 19.82
C GLY A 545 -7.25 -8.01 19.43
N ILE A 546 -7.05 -7.79 18.13
CA ILE A 546 -6.23 -6.70 17.61
C ILE A 546 -6.97 -5.36 17.62
N ASP A 547 -8.29 -5.39 17.41
CA ASP A 547 -9.11 -4.19 17.44
C ASP A 547 -9.24 -3.67 18.88
N LYS A 548 -9.12 -2.36 19.05
CA LYS A 548 -9.19 -1.71 20.35
C LYS A 548 -10.43 -0.83 20.46
N LYS A 549 -11.17 -0.96 21.55
CA LYS A 549 -12.37 -0.14 21.80
C LYS A 549 -12.07 1.36 21.85
N GLU A 550 -10.87 1.74 22.27
CA GLU A 550 -10.41 3.13 22.29
C GLU A 550 -10.33 3.72 20.87
N ALA A 551 -9.75 2.97 19.91
CA ALA A 551 -9.67 3.37 18.50
C ALA A 551 -11.01 3.20 17.75
N ALA A 552 -11.98 2.52 18.32
CA ALA A 552 -13.29 2.31 17.70
C ALA A 552 -14.28 3.47 17.88
N LYS A 553 -13.89 4.53 18.61
CA LYS A 553 -14.70 5.72 18.81
C LYS A 553 -14.81 6.50 17.50
N GLY A 554 -16.02 7.00 17.19
CA GLY A 554 -16.22 7.93 16.06
C GLY A 554 -15.63 9.30 16.37
N PHE A 555 -15.30 10.04 15.30
CA PHE A 555 -14.77 11.40 15.41
C PHE A 555 -15.10 12.25 14.19
N GLY A 556 -15.04 13.58 14.36
CA GLY A 556 -15.10 14.56 13.29
C GLY A 556 -13.87 15.47 13.33
N LEU A 557 -13.32 15.78 12.17
CA LEU A 557 -12.17 16.67 11.99
C LEU A 557 -12.51 17.76 11.00
N LEU A 558 -12.11 18.99 11.32
CA LEU A 558 -12.19 20.13 10.42
C LEU A 558 -10.78 20.67 10.15
N ASP A 559 -10.45 20.83 8.88
CA ASP A 559 -9.21 21.42 8.41
C ASP A 559 -9.53 22.73 7.68
N LEU A 560 -8.66 23.74 7.81
CA LEU A 560 -8.67 24.97 7.02
C LEU A 560 -7.36 25.07 6.25
N TYR A 561 -7.44 25.51 4.99
CA TYR A 561 -6.26 25.62 4.14
C TYR A 561 -6.42 26.74 3.11
N GLY A 562 -5.29 27.20 2.60
CA GLY A 562 -5.22 28.13 1.51
C GLY A 562 -3.92 28.03 0.75
N GLY A 563 -3.87 28.70 -0.39
CA GLY A 563 -2.69 28.73 -1.23
C GLY A 563 -2.69 29.92 -2.18
N VAL A 564 -1.52 30.25 -2.63
CA VAL A 564 -1.26 31.27 -3.66
C VAL A 564 -0.32 30.67 -4.68
N GLU A 565 -0.67 30.78 -5.95
CA GLU A 565 0.17 30.41 -7.08
C GLU A 565 0.48 31.67 -7.87
N PHE A 566 1.72 32.11 -7.81
CA PHE A 566 2.19 33.31 -8.52
C PHE A 566 2.42 33.03 -10.01
N LYS A 567 2.35 34.08 -10.84
CA LYS A 567 2.58 33.98 -12.30
C LYS A 567 3.95 33.44 -12.67
N ASN A 568 4.94 33.58 -11.83
CA ASN A 568 6.31 33.05 -12.00
C ASN A 568 6.44 31.57 -11.55
N LYS A 569 5.31 30.85 -11.42
CA LYS A 569 5.25 29.45 -11.02
C LYS A 569 5.82 29.14 -9.63
N VAL A 570 5.82 30.14 -8.75
CA VAL A 570 6.07 29.96 -7.31
C VAL A 570 4.74 29.77 -6.62
N GLY A 571 4.61 28.73 -5.83
CA GLY A 571 3.41 28.47 -5.04
C GLY A 571 3.70 28.37 -3.54
N ILE A 572 2.77 28.88 -2.75
CA ILE A 572 2.77 28.79 -1.29
C ILE A 572 1.45 28.15 -0.86
N ARG A 573 1.53 27.19 0.04
CA ARG A 573 0.34 26.56 0.66
C ARG A 573 0.50 26.59 2.16
N PHE A 574 -0.59 26.85 2.88
CA PHE A 574 -0.61 26.93 4.33
C PHE A 574 -1.97 26.45 4.87
N GLY A 575 -1.99 26.12 6.14
CA GLY A 575 -3.24 25.75 6.78
C GLY A 575 -3.10 25.17 8.17
N VAL A 576 -4.23 24.75 8.70
CA VAL A 576 -4.38 24.13 10.01
C VAL A 576 -5.18 22.84 9.84
N ALA A 577 -4.58 21.74 10.20
CA ALA A 577 -5.25 20.45 10.28
C ALA A 577 -5.74 20.21 11.71
N ASN A 578 -6.88 19.50 11.83
CA ASN A 578 -7.55 19.25 13.11
C ASN A 578 -7.75 20.54 13.91
N LEU A 579 -8.48 21.50 13.30
CA LEU A 579 -8.68 22.86 13.82
C LEU A 579 -9.11 22.89 15.30
N PHE A 580 -9.96 21.94 15.71
CA PHE A 580 -10.52 21.89 17.05
C PHE A 580 -9.67 21.09 18.05
N ASP A 581 -8.47 20.68 17.66
CA ASP A 581 -7.54 19.90 18.50
C ASP A 581 -8.18 18.61 19.04
N LYS A 582 -8.99 17.94 18.20
CA LYS A 582 -9.68 16.73 18.58
C LYS A 582 -8.67 15.61 18.88
N ASP A 583 -8.82 15.01 20.05
CA ASP A 583 -8.10 13.79 20.39
C ASP A 583 -8.79 12.58 19.76
N TYR A 584 -8.08 11.83 18.92
CA TYR A 584 -8.61 10.69 18.20
C TYR A 584 -7.53 9.67 17.83
N ALA A 585 -7.96 8.43 17.65
CA ALA A 585 -7.15 7.37 17.07
C ALA A 585 -7.87 6.79 15.85
N GLU A 586 -7.12 6.42 14.82
CA GLU A 586 -7.67 5.69 13.69
C GLU A 586 -7.97 4.25 14.10
N PHE A 587 -9.15 3.73 13.73
CA PHE A 587 -9.50 2.33 14.01
C PHE A 587 -8.48 1.36 13.39
N ILE A 588 -7.98 1.75 12.22
CA ILE A 588 -6.93 1.04 11.49
C ILE A 588 -5.63 1.80 11.68
N SER A 589 -5.08 1.75 12.86
CA SER A 589 -3.80 2.37 13.18
C SER A 589 -2.70 1.33 13.21
N GLY A 590 -1.99 1.20 12.10
CA GLY A 590 -0.80 0.36 12.00
C GLY A 590 -1.06 -1.14 11.82
N ASP A 591 -0.03 -1.84 11.44
CA ASP A 591 -0.02 -3.30 11.31
C ASP A 591 0.45 -3.93 12.63
N HIS A 592 -0.49 -4.10 13.55
CA HIS A 592 -0.19 -4.51 14.92
C HIS A 592 -0.21 -6.01 15.15
N VAL A 593 -0.32 -6.80 14.08
CA VAL A 593 -0.29 -8.27 14.22
C VAL A 593 0.98 -8.74 14.92
N ALA A 594 2.09 -8.04 14.71
CA ALA A 594 3.36 -8.32 15.39
C ALA A 594 3.38 -7.93 16.88
N ALA A 595 2.51 -7.02 17.30
CA ALA A 595 2.40 -6.61 18.68
C ALA A 595 1.26 -7.39 19.32
N LEU A 596 1.58 -8.30 20.22
CA LEU A 596 0.60 -9.14 20.93
C LEU A 596 -0.36 -8.32 21.78
N ASP A 597 -0.01 -7.08 22.06
CA ASP A 597 -0.84 -6.09 22.76
C ASP A 597 -0.51 -4.69 22.19
N PRO A 598 -1.08 -4.33 21.04
CA PRO A 598 -0.76 -3.07 20.39
C PRO A 598 -1.20 -1.88 21.24
N VAL A 599 -0.31 -0.90 21.36
CA VAL A 599 -0.63 0.40 21.95
C VAL A 599 -1.44 1.18 20.92
N VAL A 600 -2.57 1.75 21.34
CA VAL A 600 -3.33 2.68 20.49
C VAL A 600 -2.57 4.00 20.40
N VAL A 601 -2.05 4.31 19.23
CA VAL A 601 -1.36 5.55 18.94
C VAL A 601 -2.37 6.58 18.47
N HIS A 602 -2.54 7.66 19.24
CA HIS A 602 -3.41 8.76 18.86
C HIS A 602 -2.77 9.61 17.77
N ALA A 603 -3.59 10.14 16.88
CA ALA A 603 -3.16 10.99 15.78
C ALA A 603 -2.74 12.39 16.29
N PRO A 604 -1.96 13.16 15.49
CA PRO A 604 -1.59 14.52 15.88
C PRO A 604 -2.82 15.39 16.18
N GLY A 605 -2.72 16.17 17.24
CA GLY A 605 -3.65 17.26 17.54
C GLY A 605 -3.59 18.36 16.49
N ARG A 606 -4.04 19.58 16.84
CA ARG A 606 -3.98 20.74 15.94
C ARG A 606 -2.59 20.94 15.38
N THR A 607 -2.50 21.00 14.04
CA THR A 607 -1.21 21.04 13.37
C THR A 607 -1.21 22.08 12.26
N PHE A 608 -0.31 23.05 12.35
CA PHE A 608 -0.07 24.04 11.31
C PHE A 608 0.87 23.48 10.25
N PHE A 609 0.64 23.86 9.00
CA PHE A 609 1.50 23.49 7.89
C PHE A 609 1.74 24.66 6.94
N ILE A 610 2.90 24.67 6.32
CA ILE A 610 3.27 25.58 5.25
C ILE A 610 4.17 24.85 4.27
N SER A 611 4.00 25.12 2.98
CA SER A 611 4.87 24.58 1.93
C SER A 611 5.08 25.58 0.82
N PHE A 612 6.23 25.46 0.17
CA PHE A 612 6.64 26.24 -1.00
C PHE A 612 6.94 25.27 -2.14
N HIS A 613 6.63 25.68 -3.35
CA HIS A 613 7.10 25.01 -4.55
C HIS A 613 7.41 26.02 -5.64
N SER A 614 8.30 25.63 -6.57
CA SER A 614 8.61 26.41 -7.76
C SER A 614 8.98 25.48 -8.89
N SER A 615 8.59 25.85 -10.12
CA SER A 615 8.91 25.16 -11.36
C SER A 615 9.55 26.13 -12.34
N PHE A 616 10.64 25.71 -12.98
CA PHE A 616 11.41 26.51 -13.94
C PHE A 616 11.49 25.80 -15.28
#